data_99c5c34dfdb7039f3cc82d10af6f1b9b
#
_entry.id   99c5c34dfdb7039f3cc82d10af6f1b9b
#
_cell.length_a   1.000
_cell.length_b   1.000
_cell.length_c   1.000
_cell.angle_alpha   90.00
_cell.angle_beta   90.00
_cell.angle_gamma   90.00
#
_symmetry.space_group_name_H-M   'P 1'
#
loop_
_entity.id
_entity.type
_entity.pdbx_description
1 polymer ?
#
loop_
_entity_poly.entity_id
_entity_poly.type
_entity_poly.pdbx_seq_one_letter_code
_entity_poly.pdbx_strand_id
1 'polypeptide(L)'
;MFVSIEGCISAGKSTLSKLLSDCLEYKLVLEDYKSNRFLENFYTENNKEISFATEMEFLLLHYQQLINIDYSKNIISDFSFFSNIVFGRLNLEEGAKRIFLQAHNFHPI
;
A
#
# COMPACT_ATOMS: atom_id res chain seq x y z
N MET A 1 6.65 17.42 5.52
CA MET A 1 7.05 16.68 4.31
C MET A 1 6.66 15.22 4.44
N PHE A 2 6.06 14.67 3.42
CA PHE A 2 5.72 13.25 3.36
C PHE A 2 6.58 12.58 2.29
N VAL A 3 7.36 11.59 2.70
CA VAL A 3 8.25 10.83 1.80
C VAL A 3 7.83 9.38 1.83
N SER A 4 7.52 8.79 0.68
CA SER A 4 7.22 7.36 0.58
C SER A 4 8.34 6.63 -0.14
N ILE A 5 8.72 5.47 0.40
CA ILE A 5 9.71 4.59 -0.22
C ILE A 5 8.93 3.50 -0.94
N GLU A 6 9.06 3.47 -2.25
CA GLU A 6 8.33 2.56 -3.11
C GLU A 6 9.25 1.47 -3.65
N GLY A 7 8.68 0.31 -3.96
CA GLY A 7 9.44 -0.79 -4.54
C GLY A 7 8.72 -2.10 -4.40
N CYS A 8 9.32 -3.15 -4.97
CA CYS A 8 8.79 -4.50 -4.90
C CYS A 8 8.96 -5.09 -3.51
N ILE A 9 8.17 -6.11 -3.21
CA ILE A 9 8.33 -6.93 -2.00
C ILE A 9 9.78 -7.44 -1.99
N SER A 10 10.40 -7.42 -0.83
CA SER A 10 11.78 -7.86 -0.62
C SER A 10 12.85 -6.93 -1.20
N ALA A 11 12.50 -5.74 -1.65
CA ALA A 11 13.47 -4.74 -2.11
C ALA A 11 14.17 -4.00 -0.96
N GLY A 12 13.84 -4.31 0.29
CA GLY A 12 14.45 -3.67 1.45
C GLY A 12 13.86 -2.30 1.80
N LYS A 13 12.68 -1.97 1.29
CA LYS A 13 12.07 -0.65 1.52
C LYS A 13 11.76 -0.37 2.99
N SER A 14 11.34 -1.38 3.76
CA SER A 14 11.11 -1.20 5.20
C SER A 14 12.40 -0.88 5.94
N THR A 15 13.47 -1.58 5.61
CA THR A 15 14.80 -1.34 6.20
C THR A 15 15.30 0.05 5.87
N LEU A 16 15.20 0.45 4.60
CA LEU A 16 15.61 1.78 4.17
C LEU A 16 14.76 2.86 4.86
N SER A 17 13.45 2.65 4.95
CA SER A 17 12.55 3.60 5.59
C SER A 17 12.91 3.80 7.06
N LYS A 18 13.23 2.72 7.78
CA LYS A 18 13.67 2.79 9.18
C LYS A 18 14.97 3.55 9.34
N LEU A 19 15.94 3.28 8.46
CA LEU A 19 17.23 3.98 8.51
C LEU A 19 17.07 5.47 8.24
N LEU A 20 16.29 5.83 7.23
CA LEU A 20 16.04 7.23 6.92
C LEU A 20 15.27 7.95 8.03
N SER A 21 14.28 7.27 8.61
CA SER A 21 13.52 7.81 9.74
C SER A 21 14.45 8.14 10.91
N ASP A 22 15.37 7.24 11.24
CA ASP A 22 16.34 7.46 12.32
C ASP A 22 17.30 8.59 11.97
N CYS A 23 17.86 8.62 10.76
CA CYS A 23 18.83 9.62 10.34
C CYS A 23 18.22 11.02 10.27
N LEU A 24 16.99 11.15 9.80
CA LEU A 24 16.32 12.42 9.59
C LEU A 24 15.45 12.85 10.76
N GLU A 25 15.26 11.96 11.73
CA GLU A 25 14.32 12.16 12.85
C GLU A 25 12.89 12.39 12.37
N TYR A 26 12.50 11.71 11.28
CA TYR A 26 11.15 11.72 10.76
C TYR A 26 10.32 10.61 11.38
N LYS A 27 9.01 10.82 11.50
CA LYS A 27 8.10 9.79 11.98
C LYS A 27 7.99 8.68 10.93
N LEU A 28 8.09 7.43 11.38
CA LEU A 28 7.98 6.26 10.52
C LEU A 28 6.57 5.71 10.53
N VAL A 29 6.02 5.46 9.34
CA VAL A 29 4.73 4.78 9.15
C VAL A 29 4.95 3.61 8.20
N LEU A 30 4.87 2.40 8.73
CA LEU A 30 5.05 1.17 7.95
C LEU A 30 3.70 0.61 7.50
N GLU A 31 3.70 -0.02 6.32
CA GLU A 31 2.52 -0.67 5.77
C GLU A 31 2.01 -1.77 6.69
N ASP A 32 0.70 -1.76 6.95
CA ASP A 32 0.03 -2.81 7.72
C ASP A 32 -0.43 -3.93 6.78
N TYR A 33 0.52 -4.73 6.29
CA TYR A 33 0.19 -5.84 5.41
C TYR A 33 -0.40 -7.04 6.16
N LYS A 34 -0.09 -7.16 7.45
CA LYS A 34 -0.53 -8.31 8.27
C LYS A 34 -2.05 -8.31 8.50
N SER A 35 -2.68 -7.16 8.45
CA SER A 35 -4.12 -7.05 8.61
C SER A 35 -4.89 -7.39 7.34
N ASN A 36 -4.22 -7.63 6.22
CA ASN A 36 -4.88 -8.04 4.98
C ASN A 36 -5.31 -9.49 5.08
N ARG A 37 -6.62 -9.71 5.14
CA ARG A 37 -7.24 -11.02 5.37
C ARG A 37 -7.00 -12.00 4.22
N PHE A 38 -6.68 -11.52 3.03
CA PHE A 38 -6.59 -12.32 1.82
C PHE A 38 -5.14 -12.58 1.38
N LEU A 39 -4.17 -11.98 2.07
CA LEU A 39 -2.78 -12.02 1.60
C LEU A 39 -2.21 -13.44 1.57
N GLU A 40 -2.50 -14.25 2.58
CA GLU A 40 -2.03 -15.63 2.62
C GLU A 40 -2.63 -16.43 1.46
N ASN A 41 -3.93 -16.29 1.24
CA ASN A 41 -4.61 -16.97 0.14
C ASN A 41 -4.11 -16.49 -1.22
N PHE A 42 -3.75 -15.22 -1.34
CA PHE A 42 -3.17 -14.67 -2.57
C PHE A 42 -1.89 -15.41 -2.97
N TYR A 43 -1.04 -15.73 -2.00
CA TYR A 43 0.21 -16.44 -2.29
C TYR A 43 0.03 -17.92 -2.52
N THR A 44 -1.02 -18.55 -1.99
CA THR A 44 -1.25 -19.99 -2.09
C THR A 44 -2.25 -20.37 -3.18
N GLU A 45 -3.13 -19.47 -3.58
CA GLU A 45 -4.20 -19.72 -4.55
C GLU A 45 -4.06 -18.75 -5.72
N ASN A 46 -3.85 -19.25 -6.92
CA ASN A 46 -3.79 -18.43 -8.12
C ASN A 46 -5.21 -18.19 -8.65
N ASN A 47 -5.95 -17.32 -7.99
CA ASN A 47 -7.37 -17.10 -8.20
C ASN A 47 -7.63 -15.60 -8.39
N LYS A 48 -8.33 -15.23 -9.47
CA LYS A 48 -8.60 -13.83 -9.81
C LYS A 48 -9.46 -13.11 -8.77
N GLU A 49 -10.38 -13.84 -8.14
CA GLU A 49 -11.26 -13.27 -7.11
C GLU A 49 -10.47 -12.96 -5.85
N ILE A 50 -9.53 -13.82 -5.47
CA ILE A 50 -8.61 -13.59 -4.34
C ILE A 50 -7.67 -12.43 -4.65
N SER A 51 -7.19 -12.33 -5.89
CA SER A 51 -6.34 -11.20 -6.29
C SER A 51 -7.09 -9.87 -6.16
N PHE A 52 -8.33 -9.82 -6.62
CA PHE A 52 -9.16 -8.63 -6.50
C PHE A 52 -9.42 -8.29 -5.03
N ALA A 53 -9.80 -9.28 -4.22
CA ALA A 53 -10.07 -9.08 -2.80
C ALA A 53 -8.83 -8.58 -2.06
N THR A 54 -7.66 -9.14 -2.37
CA THR A 54 -6.38 -8.75 -1.77
C THR A 54 -6.06 -7.29 -2.07
N GLU A 55 -6.20 -6.88 -3.33
CA GLU A 55 -5.90 -5.50 -3.73
C GLU A 55 -6.89 -4.49 -3.16
N MET A 56 -8.18 -4.85 -3.09
CA MET A 56 -9.18 -3.99 -2.48
C MET A 56 -8.94 -3.84 -0.97
N GLU A 57 -8.55 -4.91 -0.29
CA GLU A 57 -8.23 -4.87 1.13
C GLU A 57 -7.00 -4.00 1.39
N PHE A 58 -5.97 -4.08 0.56
CA PHE A 58 -4.82 -3.18 0.66
C PHE A 58 -5.23 -1.72 0.46
N LEU A 59 -6.08 -1.45 -0.52
CA LEU A 59 -6.58 -0.09 -0.73
C LEU A 59 -7.27 0.45 0.52
N LEU A 60 -8.12 -0.37 1.15
CA LEU A 60 -8.82 0.02 2.37
C LEU A 60 -7.85 0.24 3.54
N LEU A 61 -6.90 -0.67 3.73
CA LEU A 61 -5.90 -0.56 4.81
C LEU A 61 -5.01 0.66 4.61
N HIS A 62 -4.56 0.92 3.40
CA HIS A 62 -3.75 2.09 3.10
C HIS A 62 -4.54 3.38 3.32
N TYR A 63 -5.81 3.38 2.92
CA TYR A 63 -6.67 4.53 3.18
C TYR A 63 -6.76 4.81 4.68
N GLN A 64 -7.02 3.78 5.49
CA GLN A 64 -7.12 3.93 6.94
C GLN A 64 -5.81 4.44 7.57
N GLN A 65 -4.68 3.93 7.10
CA GLN A 65 -3.38 4.37 7.61
C GLN A 65 -3.07 5.82 7.19
N LEU A 66 -3.32 6.17 5.93
CA LEU A 66 -2.93 7.46 5.39
C LEU A 66 -3.85 8.60 5.83
N ILE A 67 -5.15 8.33 6.07
CA ILE A 67 -6.07 9.35 6.53
C ILE A 67 -5.79 9.77 7.99
N ASN A 68 -5.16 8.91 8.75
CA ASN A 68 -4.85 9.18 10.16
C ASN A 68 -3.48 9.82 10.38
N ILE A 69 -2.74 10.09 9.30
CA ILE A 69 -1.42 10.72 9.40
C ILE A 69 -1.58 12.21 9.68
N ASP A 70 -0.76 12.73 10.59
CA ASP A 70 -0.62 14.17 10.81
C ASP A 70 0.37 14.74 9.79
N TYR A 71 -0.14 15.27 8.69
CA TYR A 71 0.67 15.79 7.58
C TYR A 71 1.41 17.09 7.93
N SER A 72 1.16 17.67 9.10
CA SER A 72 1.96 18.81 9.57
C SER A 72 3.36 18.39 10.00
N LYS A 73 3.57 17.10 10.23
CA LYS A 73 4.85 16.53 10.64
C LYS A 73 5.60 15.97 9.45
N ASN A 74 6.89 15.73 9.66
CA ASN A 74 7.73 15.06 8.66
C ASN A 74 7.58 13.54 8.81
N ILE A 75 7.15 12.88 7.74
CA ILE A 75 6.76 11.47 7.73
C ILE A 75 7.57 10.72 6.67
N ILE A 76 8.05 9.53 7.01
CA ILE A 76 8.54 8.55 6.05
C ILE A 76 7.65 7.32 6.13
N SER A 77 7.19 6.83 4.98
CA SER A 77 6.44 5.59 4.89
C SER A 77 7.06 4.66 3.86
N ASP A 78 6.76 3.38 3.96
CA ASP A 78 7.19 2.39 2.96
C ASP A 78 6.05 2.01 2.00
N PHE A 79 5.02 2.84 1.92
CA PHE A 79 3.88 2.64 1.03
C PHE A 79 3.20 3.96 0.71
N SER A 80 2.39 3.95 -0.35
CA SER A 80 1.51 5.07 -0.70
C SER A 80 0.37 4.54 -1.57
N PHE A 81 -0.57 5.41 -1.95
CA PHE A 81 -1.61 5.05 -2.91
C PHE A 81 -1.05 4.74 -4.30
N PHE A 82 0.10 5.27 -4.63
CA PHE A 82 0.77 4.93 -5.88
C PHE A 82 1.06 3.43 -5.97
N SER A 83 1.50 2.81 -4.89
CA SER A 83 1.72 1.36 -4.84
C SER A 83 0.44 0.59 -5.20
N ASN A 84 -0.72 1.04 -4.72
CA ASN A 84 -1.98 0.39 -5.03
C ASN A 84 -2.28 0.42 -6.52
N ILE A 85 -2.03 1.54 -7.20
CA ILE A 85 -2.25 1.64 -8.65
C ILE A 85 -1.34 0.64 -9.38
N VAL A 86 -0.06 0.61 -9.03
CA VAL A 86 0.91 -0.27 -9.70
C VAL A 86 0.53 -1.74 -9.51
N PHE A 87 0.31 -2.16 -8.28
CA PHE A 87 0.00 -3.57 -7.99
C PHE A 87 -1.38 -3.97 -8.51
N GLY A 88 -2.36 -3.07 -8.46
CA GLY A 88 -3.67 -3.33 -9.05
C GLY A 88 -3.57 -3.55 -10.55
N ARG A 89 -2.77 -2.77 -11.26
CA ARG A 89 -2.56 -2.94 -12.70
C ARG A 89 -1.83 -4.22 -13.04
N LEU A 90 -0.92 -4.67 -12.18
CA LEU A 90 -0.14 -5.89 -12.42
C LEU A 90 -0.92 -7.16 -12.11
N ASN A 91 -1.76 -7.14 -11.07
CA ASN A 91 -2.36 -8.34 -10.51
C ASN A 91 -3.82 -8.57 -10.92
N LEU A 92 -4.50 -7.56 -11.47
CA LEU A 92 -5.94 -7.66 -11.76
C LEU A 92 -6.21 -7.78 -13.26
N GLU A 93 -7.20 -8.59 -13.60
CA GLU A 93 -7.71 -8.65 -14.98
C GLU A 93 -8.55 -7.40 -15.29
N GLU A 94 -8.87 -7.17 -16.58
CA GLU A 94 -9.44 -5.90 -17.04
C GLU A 94 -10.72 -5.47 -16.31
N GLY A 95 -11.66 -6.37 -16.10
CA GLY A 95 -12.91 -6.01 -15.41
C GLY A 95 -12.68 -5.61 -13.97
N ALA A 96 -11.92 -6.41 -13.24
CA ALA A 96 -11.56 -6.15 -11.84
C ALA A 96 -10.70 -4.89 -11.73
N LYS A 97 -9.76 -4.71 -12.65
CA LYS A 97 -8.90 -3.53 -12.69
C LYS A 97 -9.70 -2.25 -12.83
N ARG A 98 -10.73 -2.25 -13.68
CA ARG A 98 -11.59 -1.08 -13.88
C ARG A 98 -12.29 -0.68 -12.59
N ILE A 99 -12.89 -1.64 -11.89
CA ILE A 99 -13.58 -1.40 -10.62
C ILE A 99 -12.60 -0.89 -9.57
N PHE A 100 -11.43 -1.53 -9.47
CA PHE A 100 -10.40 -1.15 -8.52
C PHE A 100 -9.93 0.29 -8.74
N LEU A 101 -9.66 0.68 -10.00
CA LEU A 101 -9.19 2.03 -10.30
C LEU A 101 -10.27 3.08 -10.05
N GLN A 102 -11.53 2.75 -10.26
CA GLN A 102 -12.63 3.65 -9.90
C GLN A 102 -12.70 3.86 -8.39
N ALA A 103 -12.59 2.79 -7.61
CA ALA A 103 -12.54 2.89 -6.15
C ALA A 103 -11.37 3.76 -5.67
N HIS A 104 -10.22 3.60 -6.30
CA HIS A 104 -9.04 4.40 -6.00
C HIS A 104 -9.27 5.89 -6.28
N ASN A 105 -9.98 6.23 -7.35
CA ASN A 105 -10.24 7.62 -7.75
C ASN A 105 -11.20 8.36 -6.79
N PHE A 106 -11.97 7.65 -5.99
CA PHE A 106 -12.80 8.26 -4.94
C PHE A 106 -12.02 8.65 -3.70
N HIS A 107 -10.73 8.47 -3.73
CA HIS A 107 -9.86 8.72 -2.61
C HIS A 107 -9.68 10.22 -2.38
N PRO A 108 -9.81 10.74 -1.14
CA PRO A 108 -9.77 12.19 -0.86
C PRO A 108 -8.36 12.79 -0.86
N ILE A 109 -7.33 11.98 -1.02
CA ILE A 109 -5.94 12.45 -0.96
C ILE A 109 -5.30 12.46 -2.33
#